data_3d86054eee7b31e4d280d7d5aa2d3a66
#
_entry.id   3d86054eee7b31e4d280d7d5aa2d3a66
#
_cell.length_a   1.000
_cell.length_b   1.000
_cell.length_c   1.000
_cell.angle_alpha   90.00
_cell.angle_beta   90.00
_cell.angle_gamma   90.00
#
_symmetry.space_group_name_H-M   'P 1'
#
loop_
_entity.id
_entity.type
_entity.pdbx_description
1 polymer ?
#
loop_
_entity_poly.entity_id
_entity_poly.type
_entity_poly.pdbx_seq_one_letter_code
_entity_poly.pdbx_strand_id
1 'polypeptide(L)'
;MPRQVVSFCSSLALLLTVTCLSSTLAIAQEAKKAGVELTVRAVPAGRLDPFRKSFAKYVNVFGVHVFATARTPDSKVLHAGTILAEYLDNDEDGKPDNPFVLKALVDRNAFLMMTATDRGLDRIDPEEWMDAGFHAGQFQHAQETNPGRGRFDASLEEVLHLITQHGYGNAYPKIFGDRKGTELAKCLDKARGGHFTRVPRRYPRGAWFTYDDRSCEYGCQTQEYIYWALTSLLGAQQDPERCRDISHEWRLCTPKALKRGDPGIYALLKNPKYRFPRVLPDGTYRKSGAKKKTRGS
;
A
#
# COMPACT_ATOMS: atom_id res chain seq x y z
N MET A 1 -27.54 25.16 63.66
CA MET A 1 -28.15 24.29 62.63
C MET A 1 -27.31 24.41 61.38
N PRO A 2 -26.48 23.46 61.03
CA PRO A 2 -25.69 23.48 59.81
C PRO A 2 -26.43 22.73 58.68
N ARG A 3 -26.48 23.36 57.49
CA ARG A 3 -27.05 22.82 56.25
C ARG A 3 -26.08 21.81 55.62
N GLN A 4 -26.57 20.61 55.35
CA GLN A 4 -25.88 19.61 54.55
C GLN A 4 -25.78 20.03 53.10
N VAL A 5 -24.58 20.04 52.53
CA VAL A 5 -24.32 20.13 51.11
C VAL A 5 -24.24 18.70 50.57
N VAL A 6 -25.21 18.31 49.77
CA VAL A 6 -25.22 17.02 49.08
C VAL A 6 -24.39 17.15 47.79
N SER A 7 -23.32 16.35 47.73
CA SER A 7 -22.42 16.24 46.58
C SER A 7 -23.10 15.43 45.46
N PHE A 8 -23.43 16.07 44.35
CA PHE A 8 -23.81 15.41 43.10
C PHE A 8 -22.59 15.45 42.14
N CYS A 9 -21.78 14.43 42.18
CA CYS A 9 -20.73 14.23 41.17
C CYS A 9 -20.30 12.76 41.11
N SER A 10 -21.02 11.92 40.38
CA SER A 10 -20.55 10.56 40.06
C SER A 10 -21.34 9.80 39.00
N SER A 11 -21.95 10.46 38.02
CA SER A 11 -22.70 9.70 36.98
C SER A 11 -22.33 10.03 35.52
N LEU A 12 -21.42 10.99 35.27
CA LEU A 12 -21.13 11.41 33.89
C LEU A 12 -19.89 10.71 33.25
N ALA A 13 -19.04 10.08 34.07
CA ALA A 13 -17.83 9.44 33.57
C ALA A 13 -18.05 8.02 32.99
N LEU A 14 -19.15 7.36 33.35
CA LEU A 14 -19.43 5.97 32.95
C LEU A 14 -20.10 5.85 31.56
N LEU A 15 -20.80 6.90 31.09
CA LEU A 15 -21.46 6.89 29.78
C LEU A 15 -20.49 7.13 28.61
N LEU A 16 -19.41 7.90 28.79
CA LEU A 16 -18.44 8.18 27.75
C LEU A 16 -17.51 7.02 27.42
N THR A 17 -17.25 6.11 28.38
CA THR A 17 -16.41 4.94 28.15
C THR A 17 -17.14 3.80 27.43
N VAL A 18 -18.46 3.69 27.61
CA VAL A 18 -19.26 2.64 26.95
C VAL A 18 -19.49 2.94 25.48
N THR A 19 -19.63 4.21 25.09
CA THR A 19 -19.82 4.61 23.69
C THR A 19 -18.53 4.47 22.87
N CYS A 20 -17.35 4.65 23.46
CA CYS A 20 -16.08 4.48 22.78
C CYS A 20 -15.73 2.99 22.53
N LEU A 21 -16.10 2.10 23.48
CA LEU A 21 -15.91 0.65 23.34
C LEU A 21 -16.87 0.02 22.32
N SER A 22 -18.09 0.52 22.21
CA SER A 22 -19.06 0.01 21.21
C SER A 22 -18.70 0.41 19.78
N SER A 23 -18.15 1.61 19.56
CA SER A 23 -17.68 2.04 18.24
C SER A 23 -16.42 1.28 17.78
N THR A 24 -15.49 0.99 18.67
CA THR A 24 -14.30 0.17 18.35
C THR A 24 -14.64 -1.29 18.08
N LEU A 25 -15.63 -1.86 18.77
CA LEU A 25 -16.15 -3.22 18.50
C LEU A 25 -16.91 -3.28 17.19
N ALA A 26 -17.71 -2.28 16.83
CA ALA A 26 -18.43 -2.22 15.56
C ALA A 26 -17.46 -2.11 14.36
N ILE A 27 -16.43 -1.27 14.45
CA ILE A 27 -15.39 -1.13 13.41
C ILE A 27 -14.57 -2.43 13.27
N ALA A 28 -14.22 -3.08 14.38
CA ALA A 28 -13.55 -4.37 14.36
C ALA A 28 -14.45 -5.50 13.81
N GLN A 29 -15.76 -5.39 13.98
CA GLN A 29 -16.73 -6.34 13.49
C GLN A 29 -17.06 -6.15 12.00
N GLU A 30 -17.03 -4.91 11.48
CA GLU A 30 -17.08 -4.62 10.05
C GLU A 30 -15.80 -5.06 9.33
N ALA A 31 -14.61 -4.80 9.89
CA ALA A 31 -13.35 -5.30 9.37
C ALA A 31 -13.28 -6.85 9.37
N LYS A 32 -13.92 -7.51 10.35
CA LYS A 32 -14.03 -8.97 10.42
C LYS A 32 -15.01 -9.54 9.41
N LYS A 33 -15.94 -8.70 8.87
CA LYS A 33 -16.88 -9.04 7.80
C LYS A 33 -16.32 -8.83 6.39
N ALA A 34 -15.30 -7.98 6.26
CA ALA A 34 -14.64 -7.66 5.00
C ALA A 34 -13.52 -8.67 4.71
N GLY A 35 -13.88 -9.91 4.42
CA GLY A 35 -12.94 -10.91 3.91
C GLY A 35 -12.44 -10.54 2.50
N VAL A 36 -11.45 -11.26 1.99
CA VAL A 36 -11.02 -11.15 0.59
C VAL A 36 -12.11 -11.75 -0.30
N GLU A 37 -12.65 -10.93 -1.19
CA GLU A 37 -13.58 -11.37 -2.24
C GLU A 37 -12.93 -11.16 -3.61
N LEU A 38 -12.12 -12.12 -4.03
CA LEU A 38 -11.42 -12.10 -5.31
C LEU A 38 -12.37 -12.51 -6.45
N THR A 39 -13.40 -11.71 -6.66
CA THR A 39 -14.38 -11.88 -7.74
C THR A 39 -14.68 -10.53 -8.36
N VAL A 40 -14.55 -10.44 -9.68
CA VAL A 40 -14.92 -9.22 -10.42
C VAL A 40 -16.44 -9.12 -10.47
N ARG A 41 -16.95 -7.98 -10.05
CA ARG A 41 -18.38 -7.64 -10.08
C ARG A 41 -18.58 -6.19 -10.55
N ALA A 42 -19.82 -5.80 -10.77
CA ALA A 42 -20.15 -4.40 -11.01
C ALA A 42 -19.83 -3.53 -9.77
N VAL A 43 -19.48 -2.26 -9.98
CA VAL A 43 -19.28 -1.32 -8.86
C VAL A 43 -20.59 -1.21 -8.06
N PRO A 44 -20.58 -1.48 -6.74
CA PRO A 44 -21.77 -1.40 -5.89
C PRO A 44 -22.40 0.00 -5.91
N ALA A 45 -23.72 0.05 -5.84
CA ALA A 45 -24.46 1.30 -5.69
C ALA A 45 -24.29 1.91 -4.29
N GLY A 46 -24.62 3.19 -4.15
CA GLY A 46 -24.56 3.94 -2.91
C GLY A 46 -23.26 4.73 -2.78
N ARG A 47 -22.49 4.54 -1.72
CA ARG A 47 -21.26 5.32 -1.46
C ARG A 47 -20.24 5.31 -2.62
N LEU A 48 -20.23 4.26 -3.46
CA LEU A 48 -19.32 4.10 -4.58
C LEU A 48 -19.90 4.61 -5.92
N ASP A 49 -21.08 5.24 -5.92
CA ASP A 49 -21.70 5.79 -7.13
C ASP A 49 -20.78 6.75 -7.92
N PRO A 50 -19.95 7.60 -7.27
CA PRO A 50 -19.02 8.47 -8.00
C PRO A 50 -18.08 7.73 -8.97
N PHE A 51 -17.73 6.48 -8.67
CA PHE A 51 -16.87 5.68 -9.54
C PHE A 51 -17.61 5.01 -10.71
N ARG A 52 -18.94 4.87 -10.63
CA ARG A 52 -19.71 4.07 -11.60
C ARG A 52 -19.77 4.67 -13.00
N LYS A 53 -19.52 5.96 -13.13
CA LYS A 53 -19.47 6.63 -14.44
C LYS A 53 -18.24 6.17 -15.23
N SER A 54 -17.10 6.07 -14.59
CA SER A 54 -15.82 5.74 -15.21
C SER A 54 -15.44 4.27 -15.11
N PHE A 55 -15.92 3.55 -14.07
CA PHE A 55 -15.55 2.18 -13.79
C PHE A 55 -16.76 1.26 -13.79
N ALA A 56 -16.63 0.14 -14.50
CA ALA A 56 -17.67 -0.89 -14.57
C ALA A 56 -17.37 -2.11 -13.71
N LYS A 57 -16.13 -2.30 -13.26
CA LYS A 57 -15.65 -3.48 -12.58
C LYS A 57 -15.09 -3.12 -11.22
N TYR A 58 -15.28 -4.06 -10.28
CA TYR A 58 -14.93 -3.86 -8.88
C TYR A 58 -14.49 -5.18 -8.24
N VAL A 59 -13.46 -5.10 -7.38
CA VAL A 59 -13.03 -6.15 -6.46
C VAL A 59 -12.86 -5.52 -5.08
N ASN A 60 -13.21 -6.23 -4.02
CA ASN A 60 -12.96 -5.83 -2.64
C ASN A 60 -11.88 -6.71 -2.01
N VAL A 61 -10.88 -6.08 -1.42
CA VAL A 61 -9.77 -6.76 -0.74
C VAL A 61 -9.67 -6.23 0.68
N PHE A 62 -10.23 -6.92 1.64
CA PHE A 62 -10.26 -6.51 3.06
C PHE A 62 -10.85 -5.11 3.30
N GLY A 63 -11.74 -4.63 2.44
CA GLY A 63 -12.30 -3.28 2.51
C GLY A 63 -11.54 -2.23 1.68
N VAL A 64 -10.40 -2.56 1.08
CA VAL A 64 -9.72 -1.74 0.08
C VAL A 64 -10.34 -2.00 -1.29
N HIS A 65 -10.57 -0.94 -2.07
CA HIS A 65 -11.29 -1.00 -3.32
C HIS A 65 -10.36 -1.16 -4.52
N VAL A 66 -10.72 -2.01 -5.47
CA VAL A 66 -10.08 -2.08 -6.79
C VAL A 66 -11.14 -1.81 -7.83
N PHE A 67 -11.02 -0.71 -8.56
CA PHE A 67 -11.92 -0.31 -9.64
C PHE A 67 -11.26 -0.52 -10.98
N ALA A 68 -12.04 -0.94 -11.99
CA ALA A 68 -11.52 -1.07 -13.35
C ALA A 68 -12.53 -0.64 -14.40
N THR A 69 -12.02 -0.05 -15.50
CA THR A 69 -12.84 0.31 -16.65
C THR A 69 -13.41 -0.94 -17.34
N ALA A 70 -14.49 -0.80 -18.09
CA ALA A 70 -15.13 -1.91 -18.81
C ALA A 70 -14.17 -2.70 -19.70
N ARG A 71 -13.19 -2.02 -20.31
CA ARG A 71 -12.22 -2.62 -21.26
C ARG A 71 -11.04 -3.31 -20.57
N THR A 72 -10.84 -3.12 -19.27
CA THR A 72 -9.77 -3.79 -18.49
C THR A 72 -10.10 -5.28 -18.39
N PRO A 73 -9.22 -6.21 -18.79
CA PRO A 73 -9.50 -7.64 -18.70
C PRO A 73 -9.67 -8.08 -17.23
N ASP A 74 -10.67 -8.92 -16.95
CA ASP A 74 -10.96 -9.42 -15.59
C ASP A 74 -9.76 -10.11 -14.95
N SER A 75 -9.00 -10.88 -15.75
CA SER A 75 -7.78 -11.55 -15.26
C SER A 75 -6.74 -10.57 -14.72
N LYS A 76 -6.65 -9.35 -15.27
CA LYS A 76 -5.73 -8.30 -14.82
C LYS A 76 -6.24 -7.64 -13.53
N VAL A 77 -7.55 -7.41 -13.45
CA VAL A 77 -8.19 -6.87 -12.24
C VAL A 77 -8.04 -7.86 -11.07
N LEU A 78 -8.31 -9.14 -11.33
CA LEU A 78 -8.12 -10.19 -10.32
C LEU A 78 -6.66 -10.31 -9.88
N HIS A 79 -5.72 -10.24 -10.82
CA HIS A 79 -4.30 -10.30 -10.49
C HIS A 79 -3.87 -9.15 -9.57
N ALA A 80 -4.21 -7.91 -9.90
CA ALA A 80 -3.91 -6.76 -9.05
C ALA A 80 -4.57 -6.89 -7.65
N GLY A 81 -5.84 -7.35 -7.60
CA GLY A 81 -6.53 -7.64 -6.34
C GLY A 81 -5.87 -8.77 -5.54
N THR A 82 -5.31 -9.78 -6.22
CA THR A 82 -4.57 -10.88 -5.60
C THR A 82 -3.25 -10.38 -5.00
N ILE A 83 -2.47 -9.59 -5.74
CA ILE A 83 -1.23 -8.96 -5.23
C ILE A 83 -1.52 -8.08 -4.00
N LEU A 84 -2.64 -7.32 -4.03
CA LEU A 84 -3.07 -6.54 -2.87
C LEU A 84 -3.40 -7.41 -1.66
N ALA A 85 -4.07 -8.55 -1.88
CA ALA A 85 -4.38 -9.49 -0.80
C ALA A 85 -3.11 -10.09 -0.19
N GLU A 86 -2.15 -10.53 -1.03
CA GLU A 86 -0.87 -11.10 -0.60
C GLU A 86 0.04 -10.10 0.13
N TYR A 87 -0.02 -8.82 -0.21
CA TYR A 87 0.69 -7.79 0.54
C TYR A 87 0.06 -7.51 1.90
N LEU A 88 -1.25 -7.59 2.03
CA LEU A 88 -1.97 -7.32 3.28
C LEU A 88 -2.04 -8.52 4.22
N ASP A 89 -2.07 -9.72 3.68
CA ASP A 89 -2.14 -11.02 4.34
C ASP A 89 -1.09 -11.94 3.70
N ASN A 90 0.15 -11.78 4.11
CA ASN A 90 1.31 -12.37 3.44
C ASN A 90 1.55 -13.83 3.83
N ASP A 91 0.95 -14.31 4.92
CA ASP A 91 0.92 -15.73 5.29
C ASP A 91 -0.34 -16.45 4.82
N GLU A 92 -1.27 -15.72 4.16
CA GLU A 92 -2.50 -16.21 3.55
C GLU A 92 -3.44 -16.94 4.55
N ASP A 93 -3.44 -16.49 5.82
CA ASP A 93 -4.31 -17.09 6.86
C ASP A 93 -5.76 -16.56 6.80
N GLY A 94 -6.03 -15.61 5.91
CA GLY A 94 -7.33 -14.96 5.72
C GLY A 94 -7.53 -13.74 6.60
N LYS A 95 -6.45 -13.26 7.25
CA LYS A 95 -6.48 -12.07 8.12
C LYS A 95 -5.31 -11.15 7.79
N PRO A 96 -5.56 -9.85 7.72
CA PRO A 96 -4.47 -8.90 7.48
C PRO A 96 -3.39 -8.94 8.56
N ASP A 97 -2.12 -9.08 8.15
CA ASP A 97 -0.98 -9.15 9.04
C ASP A 97 -0.84 -7.92 9.94
N ASN A 98 -1.12 -6.73 9.36
CA ASN A 98 -1.02 -5.46 10.08
C ASN A 98 -2.38 -4.75 10.14
N PRO A 99 -3.15 -4.92 11.24
CA PRO A 99 -4.48 -4.33 11.35
C PRO A 99 -4.45 -2.78 11.41
N PHE A 100 -3.34 -2.16 11.81
CA PHE A 100 -3.22 -0.70 11.82
C PHE A 100 -3.06 -0.15 10.41
N VAL A 101 -2.30 -0.85 9.57
CA VAL A 101 -2.14 -0.51 8.14
C VAL A 101 -3.45 -0.67 7.41
N LEU A 102 -4.14 -1.82 7.60
CA LEU A 102 -5.45 -2.02 7.00
C LEU A 102 -6.46 -0.96 7.46
N LYS A 103 -6.51 -0.67 8.77
CA LYS A 103 -7.39 0.38 9.30
C LYS A 103 -7.13 1.74 8.64
N ALA A 104 -5.86 2.11 8.47
CA ALA A 104 -5.49 3.36 7.82
C ALA A 104 -5.95 3.42 6.34
N LEU A 105 -5.83 2.31 5.61
CA LEU A 105 -6.32 2.20 4.23
C LEU A 105 -7.85 2.34 4.16
N VAL A 106 -8.57 1.61 5.01
CA VAL A 106 -10.04 1.62 5.04
C VAL A 106 -10.59 2.97 5.48
N ASP A 107 -10.05 3.56 6.54
CA ASP A 107 -10.48 4.88 7.02
C ASP A 107 -10.31 5.99 5.97
N ARG A 108 -9.33 5.83 5.07
CA ARG A 108 -9.07 6.77 3.97
C ARG A 108 -9.80 6.40 2.68
N ASN A 109 -10.59 5.33 2.70
CA ASN A 109 -11.23 4.79 1.50
C ASN A 109 -10.21 4.53 0.38
N ALA A 110 -9.09 3.89 0.71
CA ALA A 110 -8.02 3.63 -0.24
C ALA A 110 -8.49 2.76 -1.42
N PHE A 111 -8.03 3.10 -2.61
CA PHE A 111 -8.45 2.42 -3.83
C PHE A 111 -7.37 2.36 -4.89
N LEU A 112 -7.38 1.28 -5.66
CA LEU A 112 -6.61 1.11 -6.89
C LEU A 112 -7.54 1.33 -8.08
N MET A 113 -7.11 2.14 -9.04
CA MET A 113 -7.82 2.34 -10.32
C MET A 113 -7.08 1.63 -11.44
N MET A 114 -7.83 0.94 -12.30
CA MET A 114 -7.26 0.22 -13.44
C MET A 114 -7.91 0.61 -14.76
N THR A 115 -7.09 0.89 -15.76
CA THR A 115 -7.52 1.07 -17.14
C THR A 115 -6.93 -0.02 -18.03
N ALA A 116 -7.43 -0.17 -19.27
CA ALA A 116 -6.88 -1.13 -20.21
C ALA A 116 -5.48 -0.74 -20.69
N THR A 117 -5.21 0.57 -20.81
CA THR A 117 -3.96 1.15 -21.29
C THR A 117 -3.66 2.42 -20.50
N ASP A 118 -2.42 2.86 -20.48
CA ASP A 118 -1.99 4.11 -19.85
C ASP A 118 -2.88 5.31 -20.28
N ARG A 119 -3.06 5.52 -21.57
CA ARG A 119 -3.94 6.59 -22.11
C ARG A 119 -5.41 6.51 -21.66
N GLY A 120 -5.80 5.40 -21.03
CA GLY A 120 -7.14 5.26 -20.44
C GLY A 120 -7.37 6.23 -19.29
N LEU A 121 -6.33 6.60 -18.57
CA LEU A 121 -6.39 7.54 -17.45
C LEU A 121 -6.78 8.96 -17.89
N ASP A 122 -6.26 9.43 -19.03
CA ASP A 122 -6.54 10.77 -19.56
C ASP A 122 -8.03 11.06 -19.82
N ARG A 123 -8.86 10.00 -19.83
CA ARG A 123 -10.29 10.06 -20.10
C ARG A 123 -11.16 10.00 -18.84
N ILE A 124 -10.52 9.95 -17.69
CA ILE A 124 -11.17 9.79 -16.39
C ILE A 124 -11.07 11.11 -15.64
N ASP A 125 -12.22 11.64 -15.22
CA ASP A 125 -12.30 12.85 -14.44
C ASP A 125 -12.18 12.49 -12.94
N PRO A 126 -11.09 12.85 -12.24
CA PRO A 126 -10.91 12.54 -10.83
C PRO A 126 -11.82 13.36 -9.90
N GLU A 127 -12.35 14.49 -10.34
CA GLU A 127 -13.19 15.35 -9.49
C GLU A 127 -14.43 14.60 -8.99
N GLU A 128 -14.98 13.67 -9.80
CA GLU A 128 -16.18 12.91 -9.45
C GLU A 128 -16.08 12.17 -8.12
N TRP A 129 -14.95 11.53 -7.80
CA TRP A 129 -14.79 10.84 -6.51
C TRP A 129 -14.00 11.66 -5.48
N MET A 130 -13.19 12.63 -5.91
CA MET A 130 -12.50 13.53 -4.99
C MET A 130 -13.50 14.39 -4.21
N ASP A 131 -14.53 14.92 -4.85
CA ASP A 131 -15.62 15.66 -4.21
C ASP A 131 -16.41 14.78 -3.20
N ALA A 132 -16.45 13.48 -3.44
CA ALA A 132 -17.04 12.51 -2.52
C ALA A 132 -16.10 12.05 -1.38
N GLY A 133 -14.91 12.66 -1.27
CA GLY A 133 -13.94 12.38 -0.19
C GLY A 133 -13.02 11.20 -0.42
N PHE A 134 -12.85 10.74 -1.66
CA PHE A 134 -11.92 9.68 -2.02
C PHE A 134 -10.62 10.28 -2.57
N HIS A 135 -9.58 10.36 -1.72
CA HIS A 135 -8.29 10.98 -2.05
C HIS A 135 -7.10 10.01 -1.98
N ALA A 136 -7.33 8.77 -1.55
CA ALA A 136 -6.28 7.77 -1.35
C ALA A 136 -6.24 6.76 -2.50
N GLY A 137 -6.02 7.26 -3.71
CA GLY A 137 -5.99 6.47 -4.94
C GLY A 137 -4.59 6.18 -5.45
N GLN A 138 -4.43 5.01 -6.09
CA GLN A 138 -3.28 4.64 -6.91
C GLN A 138 -3.78 4.16 -8.27
N PHE A 139 -2.96 4.34 -9.29
CA PHE A 139 -3.30 3.98 -10.66
C PHE A 139 -2.42 2.85 -11.19
N GLN A 140 -3.01 2.00 -12.05
CA GLN A 140 -2.34 0.93 -12.77
C GLN A 140 -3.05 0.65 -14.10
N HIS A 141 -2.33 0.20 -15.14
CA HIS A 141 -2.98 -0.24 -16.37
C HIS A 141 -2.73 -1.73 -16.69
N ALA A 142 -3.64 -2.33 -17.47
CA ALA A 142 -3.61 -3.77 -17.72
C ALA A 142 -2.39 -4.26 -18.51
N GLN A 143 -1.73 -3.39 -19.31
CA GLN A 143 -0.59 -3.78 -20.11
C GLN A 143 0.68 -4.04 -19.29
N GLU A 144 0.81 -3.40 -18.12
CA GLU A 144 1.91 -3.58 -17.18
C GLU A 144 1.60 -4.57 -16.06
N THR A 145 0.30 -4.90 -15.86
CA THR A 145 -0.17 -5.88 -14.89
C THR A 145 0.12 -7.28 -15.38
N ASN A 146 0.97 -8.04 -14.68
CA ASN A 146 1.36 -9.41 -15.05
C ASN A 146 1.58 -9.56 -16.57
N PRO A 147 2.53 -8.82 -17.16
CA PRO A 147 2.65 -8.70 -18.61
C PRO A 147 3.14 -9.99 -19.29
N GLY A 148 3.67 -10.95 -18.52
CA GLY A 148 4.26 -12.18 -19.03
C GLY A 148 5.57 -11.97 -19.77
N ARG A 149 6.12 -13.03 -20.36
CA ARG A 149 7.34 -13.01 -21.17
C ARG A 149 8.59 -12.45 -20.45
N GLY A 150 8.73 -12.70 -19.15
CA GLY A 150 9.87 -12.22 -18.36
C GLY A 150 9.88 -10.71 -18.07
N ARG A 151 8.83 -9.97 -18.46
CA ARG A 151 8.71 -8.56 -18.10
C ARG A 151 8.29 -8.41 -16.64
N PHE A 152 8.78 -7.36 -15.99
CA PHE A 152 8.44 -7.05 -14.61
C PHE A 152 6.93 -6.77 -14.46
N ASP A 153 6.34 -7.25 -13.37
CA ASP A 153 4.92 -7.02 -13.04
C ASP A 153 4.79 -5.74 -12.21
N ALA A 154 4.30 -4.68 -12.83
CA ALA A 154 4.10 -3.41 -12.15
C ALA A 154 3.06 -3.45 -11.02
N SER A 155 2.24 -4.52 -10.91
CA SER A 155 1.37 -4.69 -9.74
C SER A 155 2.16 -4.77 -8.42
N LEU A 156 3.41 -5.27 -8.47
CA LEU A 156 4.30 -5.30 -7.29
C LEU A 156 4.72 -3.90 -6.83
N GLU A 157 4.65 -2.92 -7.71
CA GLU A 157 4.98 -1.52 -7.48
C GLU A 157 3.74 -0.72 -7.10
N GLU A 158 2.75 -0.65 -7.98
CA GLU A 158 1.59 0.22 -7.84
C GLU A 158 0.73 -0.13 -6.62
N VAL A 159 0.53 -1.43 -6.38
CA VAL A 159 -0.17 -1.88 -5.17
C VAL A 159 0.64 -1.55 -3.92
N LEU A 160 1.96 -1.67 -3.99
CA LEU A 160 2.82 -1.34 -2.84
C LEU A 160 2.82 0.15 -2.55
N HIS A 161 2.80 1.03 -3.56
CA HIS A 161 2.63 2.47 -3.38
C HIS A 161 1.33 2.79 -2.64
N LEU A 162 0.21 2.19 -3.04
CA LEU A 162 -1.06 2.34 -2.32
C LEU A 162 -0.92 2.01 -0.83
N ILE A 163 -0.31 0.86 -0.52
CA ILE A 163 -0.18 0.35 0.85
C ILE A 163 0.82 1.18 1.67
N THR A 164 1.97 1.56 1.08
CA THR A 164 3.00 2.30 1.81
C THR A 164 2.59 3.75 2.05
N GLN A 165 2.03 4.43 1.06
CA GLN A 165 1.61 5.81 1.16
C GLN A 165 0.38 5.98 2.06
N HIS A 166 -0.68 5.24 1.78
CA HIS A 166 -1.96 5.45 2.47
C HIS A 166 -2.14 4.54 3.69
N GLY A 167 -1.47 3.40 3.73
CA GLY A 167 -1.46 2.47 4.85
C GLY A 167 -0.35 2.80 5.86
N TYR A 168 0.90 2.43 5.58
CA TYR A 168 2.03 2.59 6.51
C TYR A 168 2.31 4.04 6.87
N GLY A 169 2.28 4.96 5.89
CA GLY A 169 2.49 6.39 6.10
C GLY A 169 1.51 7.02 7.10
N ASN A 170 0.27 6.52 7.14
CA ASN A 170 -0.76 7.00 8.05
C ASN A 170 -0.85 6.19 9.36
N ALA A 171 -0.59 4.89 9.34
CA ALA A 171 -0.55 4.07 10.55
C ALA A 171 0.66 4.42 11.44
N TYR A 172 1.78 4.80 10.82
CA TYR A 172 3.04 5.11 11.52
C TYR A 172 3.67 6.42 11.00
N PRO A 173 3.01 7.57 11.12
CA PRO A 173 3.39 8.80 10.42
C PRO A 173 4.76 9.38 10.80
N LYS A 174 5.27 9.07 11.99
CA LYS A 174 6.62 9.47 12.42
C LYS A 174 7.73 8.58 11.85
N ILE A 175 7.36 7.39 11.38
CA ILE A 175 8.30 6.39 10.86
C ILE A 175 8.26 6.36 9.33
N PHE A 176 7.07 6.15 8.73
CA PHE A 176 6.88 5.93 7.30
C PHE A 176 6.18 7.09 6.58
N GLY A 177 5.93 8.21 7.25
CA GLY A 177 5.42 9.41 6.57
C GLY A 177 6.42 9.94 5.54
N ASP A 178 5.91 10.58 4.51
CA ASP A 178 6.64 11.10 3.34
C ASP A 178 7.24 12.50 3.52
N ARG A 179 7.44 12.94 4.76
CA ARG A 179 7.96 14.27 5.10
C ARG A 179 9.32 14.20 5.79
N LYS A 180 10.10 15.26 5.64
CA LYS A 180 11.39 15.41 6.30
C LYS A 180 11.31 15.11 7.80
N GLY A 181 12.26 14.33 8.31
CA GLY A 181 12.41 14.02 9.73
C GLY A 181 11.83 12.68 10.17
N THR A 182 11.03 12.00 9.33
CA THR A 182 10.61 10.61 9.59
C THR A 182 11.80 9.65 9.44
N GLU A 183 11.71 8.45 9.99
CA GLU A 183 12.80 7.48 9.87
C GLU A 183 13.01 7.04 8.41
N LEU A 184 11.93 6.84 7.66
CA LEU A 184 12.00 6.55 6.22
C LEU A 184 12.68 7.68 5.45
N ALA A 185 12.29 8.94 5.72
CA ALA A 185 12.88 10.11 5.08
C ALA A 185 14.39 10.26 5.37
N LYS A 186 14.83 9.93 6.59
CA LYS A 186 16.27 9.91 6.92
C LYS A 186 17.04 8.87 6.11
N CYS A 187 16.44 7.68 5.91
CA CYS A 187 17.01 6.64 5.07
C CYS A 187 17.08 7.10 3.60
N LEU A 188 16.00 7.68 3.06
CA LEU A 188 15.95 8.26 1.72
C LEU A 188 17.03 9.31 1.52
N ASP A 189 17.14 10.29 2.43
CA ASP A 189 18.13 11.37 2.32
C ASP A 189 19.56 10.82 2.31
N LYS A 190 19.82 9.78 3.12
CA LYS A 190 21.11 9.09 3.10
C LYS A 190 21.34 8.36 1.77
N ALA A 191 20.34 7.68 1.25
CA ALA A 191 20.43 6.91 0.00
C ALA A 191 20.75 7.79 -1.21
N ARG A 192 20.21 9.02 -1.22
CA ARG A 192 20.44 10.03 -2.27
C ARG A 192 21.68 10.87 -2.05
N GLY A 193 22.30 10.78 -0.86
CA GLY A 193 23.46 11.61 -0.47
C GLY A 193 23.08 13.02 -0.07
N GLY A 194 21.81 13.30 0.27
CA GLY A 194 21.34 14.60 0.73
C GLY A 194 19.83 14.75 0.71
N HIS A 195 19.34 15.82 1.35
CA HIS A 195 17.93 16.17 1.33
C HIS A 195 17.60 17.00 0.07
N PHE A 196 16.84 16.41 -0.84
CA PHE A 196 16.39 17.07 -2.08
C PHE A 196 14.86 17.05 -2.13
N THR A 197 14.21 18.22 -2.13
CA THR A 197 12.74 18.33 -2.23
C THR A 197 12.21 18.02 -3.63
N ARG A 198 13.10 18.11 -4.63
CA ARG A 198 12.85 17.75 -6.03
C ARG A 198 14.03 16.95 -6.55
N VAL A 199 13.89 16.30 -7.70
CA VAL A 199 14.98 15.61 -8.39
C VAL A 199 16.10 16.62 -8.71
N PRO A 200 17.32 16.43 -8.19
CA PRO A 200 18.42 17.34 -8.44
C PRO A 200 18.97 17.18 -9.87
N ARG A 201 19.64 18.20 -10.39
CA ARG A 201 20.31 18.08 -11.70
C ARG A 201 21.34 16.95 -11.74
N ARG A 202 21.97 16.67 -10.59
CA ARG A 202 22.96 15.60 -10.41
C ARG A 202 22.95 15.14 -8.96
N TYR A 203 22.87 13.81 -8.76
CA TYR A 203 23.04 13.24 -7.43
C TYR A 203 24.51 13.19 -7.01
N PRO A 204 24.80 13.25 -5.70
CA PRO A 204 26.15 13.08 -5.18
C PRO A 204 26.75 11.73 -5.60
N ARG A 205 28.09 11.73 -5.76
CA ARG A 205 28.81 10.49 -6.05
C ARG A 205 28.62 9.50 -4.89
N GLY A 206 28.21 8.25 -5.21
CA GLY A 206 27.96 7.21 -4.21
C GLY A 206 26.49 7.08 -3.77
N ALA A 207 25.56 7.91 -4.27
CA ALA A 207 24.13 7.67 -4.11
C ALA A 207 23.76 6.28 -4.65
N TRP A 208 22.97 5.53 -3.92
CA TRP A 208 22.46 4.20 -4.36
C TRP A 208 20.99 4.19 -4.70
N PHE A 209 20.27 5.26 -4.40
CA PHE A 209 18.97 5.60 -4.96
C PHE A 209 19.09 6.95 -5.68
N THR A 210 18.62 7.00 -6.90
CA THR A 210 18.48 8.18 -7.75
C THR A 210 17.14 8.11 -8.45
N TYR A 211 16.63 9.23 -8.94
CA TYR A 211 15.38 9.27 -9.68
C TYR A 211 15.47 10.33 -10.76
N ASP A 212 14.87 10.14 -11.91
CA ASP A 212 15.00 11.03 -13.06
C ASP A 212 13.71 11.76 -13.45
N ASP A 213 12.54 11.27 -13.02
CA ASP A 213 11.28 11.99 -13.21
C ASP A 213 11.22 13.26 -12.36
N ARG A 214 11.37 14.41 -13.02
CA ARG A 214 11.39 15.72 -12.38
C ARG A 214 10.04 16.16 -11.82
N SER A 215 8.95 15.54 -12.19
CA SER A 215 7.63 15.77 -11.63
C SER A 215 7.47 15.15 -10.24
N CYS A 216 8.29 14.13 -9.93
CA CYS A 216 8.27 13.42 -8.66
C CYS A 216 8.89 14.25 -7.53
N GLU A 217 8.05 14.82 -6.68
CA GLU A 217 8.46 15.57 -5.50
C GLU A 217 8.94 14.64 -4.36
N TYR A 218 9.31 15.21 -3.22
CA TYR A 218 9.90 14.49 -2.09
C TYR A 218 9.04 13.31 -1.61
N GLY A 219 7.72 13.51 -1.50
CA GLY A 219 6.77 12.47 -1.10
C GLY A 219 6.75 11.30 -2.07
N CYS A 220 6.66 11.58 -3.36
CA CYS A 220 6.75 10.60 -4.43
C CYS A 220 8.07 9.82 -4.35
N GLN A 221 9.23 10.50 -4.28
CA GLN A 221 10.54 9.84 -4.17
C GLN A 221 10.68 8.98 -2.90
N THR A 222 9.93 9.30 -1.83
CA THR A 222 9.88 8.47 -0.62
C THR A 222 9.18 7.14 -0.89
N GLN A 223 8.12 7.14 -1.71
CA GLN A 223 7.40 5.93 -2.10
C GLN A 223 8.24 5.06 -3.05
N GLU A 224 8.91 5.67 -4.03
CA GLU A 224 9.83 4.96 -4.92
C GLU A 224 10.96 4.29 -4.14
N TYR A 225 11.56 5.00 -3.20
CA TYR A 225 12.64 4.46 -2.38
C TYR A 225 12.23 3.25 -1.55
N ILE A 226 11.07 3.30 -0.86
CA ILE A 226 10.60 2.16 -0.06
C ILE A 226 10.19 0.99 -0.95
N TYR A 227 9.65 1.25 -2.13
CA TYR A 227 9.35 0.24 -3.14
C TYR A 227 10.61 -0.52 -3.56
N TRP A 228 11.67 0.19 -4.00
CA TRP A 228 12.93 -0.44 -4.36
C TRP A 228 13.53 -1.25 -3.22
N ALA A 229 13.50 -0.71 -2.01
CA ALA A 229 14.07 -1.37 -0.84
C ALA A 229 13.30 -2.64 -0.45
N LEU A 230 11.96 -2.59 -0.39
CA LEU A 230 11.15 -3.74 0.00
C LEU A 230 11.17 -4.83 -1.08
N THR A 231 11.01 -4.48 -2.34
CA THR A 231 11.04 -5.46 -3.43
C THR A 231 12.41 -6.11 -3.59
N SER A 232 13.51 -5.38 -3.32
CA SER A 232 14.85 -5.98 -3.24
C SER A 232 15.00 -6.91 -2.03
N LEU A 233 14.43 -6.54 -0.87
CA LEU A 233 14.41 -7.40 0.32
C LEU A 233 13.65 -8.71 0.07
N LEU A 234 12.57 -8.66 -0.71
CA LEU A 234 11.75 -9.81 -1.08
C LEU A 234 12.30 -10.60 -2.28
N GLY A 235 13.35 -10.10 -2.94
CA GLY A 235 14.01 -10.78 -4.05
C GLY A 235 13.46 -10.49 -5.44
N ALA A 236 12.51 -9.54 -5.60
CA ALA A 236 11.96 -9.20 -6.90
C ALA A 236 12.98 -8.58 -7.88
N GLN A 237 14.02 -7.91 -7.35
CA GLN A 237 15.02 -7.20 -8.13
C GLN A 237 16.33 -7.98 -8.31
N GLN A 238 16.40 -9.24 -7.85
CA GLN A 238 17.67 -9.99 -7.76
C GLN A 238 18.17 -10.55 -9.09
N ASP A 239 17.32 -10.59 -10.12
CA ASP A 239 17.74 -11.01 -11.46
C ASP A 239 18.83 -10.05 -11.97
N PRO A 240 19.98 -10.56 -12.49
CA PRO A 240 21.09 -9.71 -12.92
C PRO A 240 20.75 -8.77 -14.09
N GLU A 241 19.88 -9.17 -15.00
CA GLU A 241 19.45 -8.33 -16.12
C GLU A 241 18.54 -7.21 -15.61
N ARG A 242 17.56 -7.56 -14.78
CA ARG A 242 16.70 -6.57 -14.11
C ARG A 242 17.52 -5.56 -13.29
N CYS A 243 18.49 -6.03 -12.52
CA CYS A 243 19.37 -5.17 -11.72
C CYS A 243 20.21 -4.21 -12.58
N ARG A 244 20.64 -4.62 -13.75
CA ARG A 244 21.32 -3.71 -14.71
C ARG A 244 20.37 -2.68 -15.27
N ASP A 245 19.18 -3.08 -15.65
CA ASP A 245 18.17 -2.19 -16.24
C ASP A 245 17.78 -1.04 -15.31
N ILE A 246 17.60 -1.34 -14.00
CA ILE A 246 17.21 -0.35 -12.99
C ILE A 246 18.40 0.36 -12.33
N SER A 247 19.64 0.10 -12.75
CA SER A 247 20.86 0.61 -12.10
C SER A 247 20.99 2.15 -12.14
N HIS A 248 20.25 2.81 -13.03
CA HIS A 248 20.15 4.26 -13.11
C HIS A 248 19.31 4.86 -11.96
N GLU A 249 18.45 4.06 -11.31
CA GLU A 249 17.63 4.47 -10.16
C GLU A 249 18.04 3.74 -8.87
N TRP A 250 18.28 2.44 -8.93
CA TRP A 250 18.52 1.60 -7.76
C TRP A 250 19.71 0.64 -7.93
N ARG A 251 20.52 0.49 -6.88
CA ARG A 251 21.76 -0.29 -6.95
C ARG A 251 21.85 -1.44 -5.94
N LEU A 252 20.88 -1.60 -5.03
CA LEU A 252 20.92 -2.59 -3.95
C LEU A 252 19.92 -3.73 -4.20
N CYS A 253 19.98 -4.37 -5.36
CA CYS A 253 18.98 -5.28 -5.93
C CYS A 253 18.77 -6.60 -5.16
N THR A 254 19.60 -6.94 -4.17
CA THR A 254 19.47 -8.20 -3.42
C THR A 254 19.32 -7.95 -1.92
N PRO A 255 18.72 -8.89 -1.15
CA PRO A 255 18.62 -8.77 0.31
C PRO A 255 19.99 -8.56 0.99
N LYS A 256 21.03 -9.23 0.49
CA LYS A 256 22.40 -9.09 1.00
C LYS A 256 23.00 -7.72 0.70
N ALA A 257 22.78 -7.21 -0.53
CA ALA A 257 23.24 -5.89 -0.92
C ALA A 257 22.51 -4.79 -0.11
N LEU A 258 21.18 -4.91 0.04
CA LEU A 258 20.37 -4.00 0.85
C LEU A 258 20.86 -3.97 2.31
N LYS A 259 21.00 -5.13 2.95
CA LYS A 259 21.47 -5.23 4.34
C LYS A 259 22.82 -4.54 4.56
N ARG A 260 23.73 -4.68 3.61
CA ARG A 260 25.09 -4.10 3.69
C ARG A 260 25.13 -2.63 3.31
N GLY A 261 24.43 -2.24 2.23
CA GLY A 261 24.48 -0.89 1.66
C GLY A 261 23.54 0.09 2.34
N ASP A 262 22.40 -0.38 2.81
CA ASP A 262 21.40 0.44 3.49
C ASP A 262 20.83 -0.25 4.73
N PRO A 263 21.65 -0.38 5.80
CA PRO A 263 21.22 -1.05 7.04
C PRO A 263 20.05 -0.33 7.74
N GLY A 264 19.86 0.97 7.49
CA GLY A 264 18.77 1.76 8.08
C GLY A 264 17.40 1.27 7.60
N ILE A 265 17.18 1.30 6.27
CA ILE A 265 15.91 0.82 5.69
C ILE A 265 15.75 -0.68 5.91
N TYR A 266 16.82 -1.46 5.81
CA TYR A 266 16.78 -2.89 6.09
C TYR A 266 16.24 -3.17 7.51
N ALA A 267 16.71 -2.44 8.52
CA ALA A 267 16.25 -2.58 9.90
C ALA A 267 14.77 -2.19 10.07
N LEU A 268 14.33 -1.11 9.40
CA LEU A 268 12.92 -0.69 9.42
C LEU A 268 12.00 -1.76 8.81
N LEU A 269 12.35 -2.28 7.63
CA LEU A 269 11.55 -3.28 6.92
C LEU A 269 11.55 -4.65 7.63
N LYS A 270 12.62 -4.99 8.35
CA LYS A 270 12.72 -6.25 9.11
C LYS A 270 12.15 -6.16 10.51
N ASN A 271 11.79 -4.96 10.98
CA ASN A 271 11.25 -4.78 12.33
C ASN A 271 9.86 -5.46 12.46
N PRO A 272 9.70 -6.45 13.36
CA PRO A 272 8.46 -7.22 13.50
C PRO A 272 7.26 -6.36 13.95
N LYS A 273 7.51 -5.18 14.53
CA LYS A 273 6.46 -4.23 14.93
C LYS A 273 5.63 -3.77 13.73
N TYR A 274 6.25 -3.60 12.56
CA TYR A 274 5.59 -3.04 11.38
C TYR A 274 4.99 -4.10 10.46
N ARG A 275 5.37 -5.38 10.64
CA ARG A 275 4.81 -6.52 9.92
C ARG A 275 4.78 -6.32 8.40
N PHE A 276 5.89 -5.86 7.83
CA PHE A 276 6.05 -5.84 6.39
C PHE A 276 6.04 -7.26 5.82
N PRO A 277 5.62 -7.44 4.57
CA PRO A 277 5.66 -8.71 3.86
C PRO A 277 7.02 -9.41 3.97
N ARG A 278 7.00 -10.74 4.04
CA ARG A 278 8.18 -11.60 4.14
C ARG A 278 8.38 -12.47 2.90
N VAL A 279 7.31 -12.64 2.13
CA VAL A 279 7.25 -13.40 0.89
C VAL A 279 6.84 -12.45 -0.21
N LEU A 280 7.50 -12.54 -1.36
CA LEU A 280 7.12 -11.76 -2.54
C LEU A 280 5.76 -12.24 -3.04
N PRO A 281 4.77 -11.35 -3.23
CA PRO A 281 3.52 -11.70 -3.88
C PRO A 281 3.75 -12.33 -5.26
N ASP A 282 3.04 -13.41 -5.55
CA ASP A 282 3.15 -14.16 -6.82
C ASP A 282 1.85 -14.20 -7.64
N GLY A 283 0.79 -13.56 -7.14
CA GLY A 283 -0.52 -13.51 -7.77
C GLY A 283 -1.36 -14.77 -7.58
N THR A 284 -1.08 -15.57 -6.56
CA THR A 284 -1.78 -16.85 -6.28
C THR A 284 -2.32 -16.94 -4.87
N TYR A 285 -2.98 -15.90 -4.38
CA TYR A 285 -3.57 -15.86 -3.03
C TYR A 285 -4.52 -17.05 -2.79
N ARG A 286 -4.27 -17.83 -1.74
CA ARG A 286 -5.03 -19.02 -1.37
C ARG A 286 -5.75 -18.78 -0.05
N LYS A 287 -7.07 -18.81 -0.02
CA LYS A 287 -7.80 -18.88 1.24
C LYS A 287 -7.32 -20.06 2.08
N SER A 288 -6.95 -19.84 3.34
CA SER A 288 -6.50 -20.87 4.26
C SER A 288 -7.51 -22.03 4.34
N GLY A 289 -7.04 -23.21 4.02
CA GLY A 289 -7.76 -24.48 3.89
C GLY A 289 -7.01 -25.44 2.94
N ALA A 290 -6.23 -24.91 2.01
CA ALA A 290 -5.40 -25.72 1.14
C ALA A 290 -3.97 -25.75 1.69
N LYS A 291 -3.53 -26.87 2.26
CA LYS A 291 -2.15 -27.07 2.74
C LYS A 291 -1.16 -26.69 1.65
N LYS A 292 -0.28 -25.75 1.99
CA LYS A 292 0.88 -25.38 1.16
C LYS A 292 1.67 -26.66 0.84
N LYS A 293 1.63 -27.13 -0.41
CA LYS A 293 2.59 -28.15 -0.87
C LYS A 293 3.96 -27.47 -0.83
N THR A 294 4.77 -27.81 0.16
CA THR A 294 6.20 -27.47 0.18
C THR A 294 6.81 -27.95 -1.11
N ARG A 295 7.17 -27.04 -2.02
CA ARG A 295 8.10 -27.38 -3.10
C ARG A 295 9.42 -27.70 -2.40
N GLY A 296 9.76 -28.97 -2.38
CA GLY A 296 11.05 -29.47 -1.93
C GLY A 296 12.16 -28.83 -2.76
N SER A 297 13.20 -28.55 -2.05
CA SER A 297 14.51 -28.03 -2.47
C SER A 297 15.05 -28.68 -3.75
#